data_625481b540d2ed4c307e218a9a05a5f5
#
_entry.id   625481b540d2ed4c307e218a9a05a5f5
#
_cell.length_a   1.000
_cell.length_b   1.000
_cell.length_c   1.000
_cell.angle_alpha   90.00
_cell.angle_beta   90.00
_cell.angle_gamma   90.00
#
_symmetry.space_group_name_H-M   'P 1'
#
loop_
_entity.id
_entity.type
_entity.pdbx_description
1 polymer ?
#
loop_
_entity_poly.entity_id
_entity_poly.type
_entity_poly.pdbx_seq_one_letter_code
_entity_poly.pdbx_strand_id
1 'polypeptide(L)'
;MAKVGYIFKENNDSFDAEREWMQRYGCVQIVEETVEHETLRPMWKQLMANLQRGDEIVISKFSNAARGLRELAAFIELCRIKIVRVISIHDRVDTRGELFPGTTAADVLWIIGAFPEEIAALRKYSAHVEKLRQNIKAPAVPKVLPKAERDKTIVD
;
A
#
# COMPACT_ATOMS: atom_id res chain seq x y z
N MET A 1 -11.71 12.43 16.56
CA MET A 1 -11.71 11.25 15.69
C MET A 1 -11.41 11.68 14.27
N ALA A 2 -10.26 11.30 13.79
CA ALA A 2 -9.79 11.71 12.47
C ALA A 2 -9.99 10.55 11.47
N LYS A 3 -10.26 10.91 10.22
CA LYS A 3 -10.24 9.98 9.10
C LYS A 3 -8.96 10.24 8.32
N VAL A 4 -8.12 9.23 8.21
CA VAL A 4 -6.83 9.34 7.52
C VAL A 4 -6.72 8.28 6.44
N GLY A 5 -6.02 8.60 5.37
CA GLY A 5 -5.78 7.68 4.27
C GLY A 5 -4.30 7.39 4.13
N TYR A 6 -3.98 6.20 3.62
CA TYR A 6 -2.62 5.83 3.31
C TYR A 6 -2.56 5.18 1.93
N ILE A 7 -1.61 5.64 1.11
CA ILE A 7 -1.35 5.09 -0.21
C ILE A 7 0.15 4.86 -0.36
N PHE A 8 0.52 3.64 -0.70
CA PHE A 8 1.87 3.35 -1.15
C PHE A 8 1.84 3.30 -2.68
N LYS A 9 2.51 4.24 -3.33
CA LYS A 9 2.51 4.34 -4.79
C LYS A 9 3.41 3.26 -5.40
N GLU A 10 2.80 2.20 -5.87
CA GLU A 10 3.48 1.07 -6.47
C GLU A 10 3.16 1.01 -7.97
N ASN A 11 4.02 0.35 -8.74
CA ASN A 11 3.80 0.07 -10.16
C ASN A 11 3.51 1.30 -11.03
N ASN A 12 3.97 2.48 -10.62
CA ASN A 12 3.71 3.74 -11.32
C ASN A 12 2.23 4.10 -11.47
N ASP A 13 1.36 3.47 -10.71
CA ASP A 13 -0.05 3.79 -10.70
C ASP A 13 -0.26 5.18 -10.10
N SER A 14 -1.24 5.89 -10.63
CA SER A 14 -1.52 7.24 -10.15
C SER A 14 -2.27 7.26 -8.83
N PHE A 15 -3.04 6.22 -8.55
CA PHE A 15 -3.90 6.13 -7.37
C PHE A 15 -4.92 7.26 -7.27
N ASP A 16 -5.28 7.86 -8.40
CA ASP A 16 -6.24 8.96 -8.42
C ASP A 16 -7.62 8.53 -7.93
N ALA A 17 -8.07 7.36 -8.33
CA ALA A 17 -9.37 6.85 -7.90
C ALA A 17 -9.43 6.63 -6.39
N GLU A 18 -8.38 6.07 -5.83
CA GLU A 18 -8.27 5.82 -4.40
C GLU A 18 -8.21 7.12 -3.61
N ARG A 19 -7.43 8.07 -4.11
CA ARG A 19 -7.33 9.39 -3.48
C ARG A 19 -8.68 10.10 -3.50
N GLU A 20 -9.39 10.04 -4.60
CA GLU A 20 -10.72 10.63 -4.73
C GLU A 20 -11.70 9.96 -3.76
N TRP A 21 -11.65 8.63 -3.68
CA TRP A 21 -12.48 7.89 -2.74
C TRP A 21 -12.25 8.34 -1.30
N MET A 22 -10.98 8.48 -0.92
CA MET A 22 -10.59 8.92 0.42
C MET A 22 -11.07 10.34 0.70
N GLN A 23 -10.95 11.24 -0.28
CA GLN A 23 -11.41 12.62 -0.14
C GLN A 23 -12.93 12.67 0.04
N ARG A 24 -13.67 11.90 -0.72
CA ARG A 24 -15.13 11.83 -0.59
C ARG A 24 -15.55 11.24 0.75
N TYR A 25 -14.80 10.29 1.23
CA TYR A 25 -15.08 9.69 2.54
C TYR A 25 -14.85 10.68 3.68
N GLY A 26 -14.05 11.70 3.44
CA GLY A 26 -13.78 12.75 4.43
C GLY A 26 -12.43 12.64 5.11
N CYS A 27 -11.46 11.96 4.48
CA CYS A 27 -10.11 11.89 5.03
C CYS A 27 -9.52 13.30 5.12
N VAL A 28 -9.10 13.69 6.32
CA VAL A 28 -8.50 14.99 6.55
C VAL A 28 -7.02 15.01 6.17
N GLN A 29 -6.42 13.85 6.07
CA GLN A 29 -5.04 13.68 5.68
C GLN A 29 -4.91 12.42 4.85
N ILE A 30 -4.17 12.49 3.76
CA ILE A 30 -3.83 11.33 2.93
C ILE A 30 -2.32 11.26 2.84
N VAL A 31 -1.75 10.23 3.44
CA VAL A 31 -0.30 10.00 3.47
C VAL A 31 0.07 9.16 2.25
N GLU A 32 1.03 9.61 1.47
CA GLU A 32 1.48 8.90 0.28
C GLU A 32 2.97 8.63 0.37
N GLU A 33 3.35 7.38 0.22
CA GLU A 33 4.74 6.95 0.16
C GLU A 33 5.06 6.37 -1.20
N THR A 34 6.33 6.38 -1.57
CA THR A 34 6.80 5.87 -2.86
C THR A 34 7.70 4.67 -2.66
N VAL A 35 8.03 4.00 -3.77
CA VAL A 35 8.93 2.83 -3.78
C VAL A 35 10.27 3.14 -3.10
N GLU A 36 10.69 4.40 -3.11
CA GLU A 36 11.93 4.81 -2.47
C GLU A 36 11.95 4.56 -0.96
N HIS A 37 10.77 4.53 -0.36
CA HIS A 37 10.62 4.33 1.07
C HIS A 37 10.20 2.91 1.44
N GLU A 38 10.30 1.97 0.50
CA GLU A 38 9.81 0.59 0.70
C GLU A 38 10.37 -0.07 1.96
N THR A 39 11.65 0.09 2.22
CA THR A 39 12.31 -0.58 3.35
C THR A 39 11.93 0.04 4.68
N LEU A 40 11.97 1.35 4.78
CA LEU A 40 11.77 2.05 6.05
C LEU A 40 10.34 2.47 6.29
N ARG A 41 9.63 2.86 5.24
CA ARG A 41 8.25 3.33 5.29
C ARG A 41 8.01 4.28 6.47
N PRO A 42 8.78 5.38 6.54
CA PRO A 42 8.73 6.27 7.69
C PRO A 42 7.35 6.92 7.89
N MET A 43 6.66 7.22 6.80
CA MET A 43 5.33 7.84 6.88
C MET A 43 4.29 6.88 7.41
N TRP A 44 4.36 5.61 7.00
CA TRP A 44 3.49 4.57 7.56
C TRP A 44 3.71 4.41 9.06
N LYS A 45 4.97 4.35 9.47
CA LYS A 45 5.31 4.21 10.88
C LYS A 45 4.83 5.39 11.72
N GLN A 46 5.00 6.59 11.18
CA GLN A 46 4.52 7.80 11.84
C GLN A 46 3.00 7.79 11.95
N LEU A 47 2.32 7.40 10.88
CA LEU A 47 0.87 7.30 10.88
C LEU A 47 0.38 6.32 11.95
N MET A 48 1.01 5.14 12.01
CA MET A 48 0.67 4.13 13.03
C MET A 48 0.87 4.65 14.44
N ALA A 49 1.96 5.37 14.67
CA ALA A 49 2.26 5.94 15.98
C ALA A 49 1.25 7.02 16.40
N ASN A 50 0.67 7.71 15.43
CA ASN A 50 -0.23 8.82 15.70
C ASN A 50 -1.71 8.44 15.75
N LEU A 51 -2.06 7.20 15.41
CA LEU A 51 -3.45 6.76 15.46
C LEU A 51 -3.96 6.80 16.89
N GLN A 52 -5.15 7.35 17.05
CA GLN A 52 -5.80 7.51 18.35
C GLN A 52 -7.11 6.74 18.36
N ARG A 53 -7.60 6.48 19.57
CA ARG A 53 -8.87 5.76 19.74
C ARG A 53 -9.98 6.45 18.96
N GLY A 54 -10.69 5.66 18.16
CA GLY A 54 -11.83 6.14 17.39
C GLY A 54 -11.47 6.71 16.03
N ASP A 55 -10.19 6.79 15.68
CA ASP A 55 -9.79 7.21 14.33
C ASP A 55 -10.23 6.17 13.30
N GLU A 56 -10.26 6.58 12.04
CA GLU A 56 -10.55 5.70 10.92
C GLU A 56 -9.40 5.78 9.93
N ILE A 57 -8.91 4.63 9.51
CA ILE A 57 -7.86 4.54 8.50
C ILE A 57 -8.39 3.89 7.24
N VAL A 58 -8.13 4.54 6.10
CA VAL A 58 -8.52 4.04 4.78
C VAL A 58 -7.26 3.69 4.02
N ILE A 59 -7.22 2.47 3.51
CA ILE A 59 -6.11 1.98 2.70
C ILE A 59 -6.63 1.51 1.34
N SER A 60 -5.75 1.47 0.35
CA SER A 60 -6.10 1.00 -0.99
C SER A 60 -6.45 -0.49 -0.95
N LYS A 61 -5.54 -1.30 -0.42
CA LYS A 61 -5.73 -2.72 -0.15
C LYS A 61 -4.70 -3.16 0.88
N PHE A 62 -4.93 -4.31 1.51
CA PHE A 62 -4.03 -4.77 2.57
C PHE A 62 -2.60 -4.99 2.07
N SER A 63 -2.43 -5.50 0.87
CA SER A 63 -1.09 -5.72 0.30
C SER A 63 -0.37 -4.41 -0.05
N ASN A 64 -1.09 -3.33 -0.18
CA ASN A 64 -0.50 -2.01 -0.35
C ASN A 64 0.02 -1.44 0.98
N ALA A 65 -0.68 -1.71 2.07
CA ALA A 65 -0.35 -1.13 3.38
C ALA A 65 0.62 -1.98 4.21
N ALA A 66 0.59 -3.29 4.09
CA ALA A 66 1.42 -4.20 4.90
C ALA A 66 2.31 -5.07 4.01
N ARG A 67 3.46 -5.46 4.52
CA ARG A 67 4.49 -6.19 3.76
C ARG A 67 4.71 -7.63 4.25
N GLY A 68 3.70 -8.25 4.75
CA GLY A 68 3.73 -9.63 5.16
C GLY A 68 2.62 -9.91 6.15
N LEU A 69 2.33 -11.19 6.38
CA LEU A 69 1.25 -11.58 7.28
C LEU A 69 1.50 -11.11 8.71
N ARG A 70 2.76 -11.10 9.15
CA ARG A 70 3.10 -10.62 10.48
C ARG A 70 2.78 -9.14 10.64
N GLU A 71 3.17 -8.34 9.66
CA GLU A 71 2.88 -6.89 9.68
C GLU A 71 1.38 -6.63 9.57
N LEU A 72 0.69 -7.39 8.74
CA LEU A 72 -0.76 -7.30 8.63
C LEU A 72 -1.44 -7.60 9.96
N ALA A 73 -1.03 -8.68 10.61
CA ALA A 73 -1.58 -9.06 11.91
C ALA A 73 -1.31 -7.98 12.96
N ALA A 74 -0.11 -7.43 12.99
CA ALA A 74 0.25 -6.37 13.93
C ALA A 74 -0.59 -5.11 13.68
N PHE A 75 -0.81 -4.75 12.42
CA PHE A 75 -1.65 -3.62 12.05
C PHE A 75 -3.09 -3.80 12.54
N ILE A 76 -3.67 -4.96 12.24
CA ILE A 76 -5.04 -5.25 12.64
C ILE A 76 -5.17 -5.29 14.16
N GLU A 77 -4.19 -5.87 14.85
CA GLU A 77 -4.19 -5.91 16.31
C GLU A 77 -4.14 -4.50 16.91
N LEU A 78 -3.26 -3.64 16.37
CA LEU A 78 -3.16 -2.25 16.82
C LEU A 78 -4.51 -1.55 16.67
N CYS A 79 -5.14 -1.70 15.52
CA CYS A 79 -6.42 -1.07 15.25
C CYS A 79 -7.54 -1.63 16.14
N ARG A 80 -7.51 -2.93 16.44
CA ARG A 80 -8.48 -3.54 17.33
C ARG A 80 -8.33 -2.98 18.75
N ILE A 81 -7.10 -2.89 19.23
CA ILE A 81 -6.83 -2.39 20.59
C ILE A 81 -7.22 -0.92 20.73
N LYS A 82 -6.88 -0.11 19.74
CA LYS A 82 -7.18 1.32 19.76
C LYS A 82 -8.61 1.64 19.29
N ILE A 83 -9.38 0.65 18.89
CA ILE A 83 -10.72 0.84 18.33
C ILE A 83 -10.67 1.80 17.13
N VAL A 84 -9.76 1.52 16.22
CA VAL A 84 -9.61 2.23 14.96
C VAL A 84 -10.32 1.44 13.87
N ARG A 85 -11.21 2.12 13.13
CA ARG A 85 -11.89 1.51 11.99
C ARG A 85 -10.92 1.38 10.83
N VAL A 86 -10.88 0.19 10.22
CA VAL A 86 -10.07 -0.06 9.04
C VAL A 86 -10.97 -0.24 7.83
N ILE A 87 -10.70 0.52 6.78
CA ILE A 87 -11.41 0.41 5.51
C ILE A 87 -10.38 0.11 4.43
N SER A 88 -10.54 -1.01 3.72
CA SER A 88 -9.71 -1.38 2.59
C SER A 88 -10.57 -1.32 1.33
N ILE A 89 -10.25 -0.39 0.44
CA ILE A 89 -11.11 -0.06 -0.70
C ILE A 89 -11.25 -1.25 -1.64
N HIS A 90 -10.14 -1.77 -2.15
CA HIS A 90 -10.18 -2.82 -3.17
C HIS A 90 -10.48 -4.19 -2.61
N ASP A 91 -10.15 -4.44 -1.36
CA ASP A 91 -10.53 -5.68 -0.69
C ASP A 91 -11.99 -5.66 -0.26
N ARG A 92 -12.62 -4.49 -0.27
CA ARG A 92 -13.99 -4.29 0.15
C ARG A 92 -14.22 -4.77 1.58
N VAL A 93 -13.32 -4.35 2.46
CA VAL A 93 -13.39 -4.68 3.88
C VAL A 93 -13.56 -3.40 4.68
N ASP A 94 -14.49 -3.45 5.61
CA ASP A 94 -14.77 -2.39 6.57
C ASP A 94 -15.00 -3.06 7.91
N THR A 95 -14.16 -2.76 8.89
CA THR A 95 -14.24 -3.42 10.19
C THR A 95 -15.51 -3.09 10.96
N ARG A 96 -16.28 -2.08 10.54
CA ARG A 96 -17.63 -1.84 11.08
C ARG A 96 -18.71 -2.59 10.32
N GLY A 97 -18.36 -3.16 9.16
CA GLY A 97 -19.34 -3.90 8.37
C GLY A 97 -20.41 -3.05 7.70
N GLU A 98 -20.20 -1.76 7.55
CA GLU A 98 -21.22 -0.86 7.02
C GLU A 98 -21.10 -0.59 5.52
N LEU A 99 -19.86 -0.32 5.04
CA LEU A 99 -19.64 0.12 3.67
C LEU A 99 -19.74 -0.99 2.63
N PHE A 100 -19.41 -2.21 3.01
CA PHE A 100 -19.37 -3.33 2.08
C PHE A 100 -20.17 -4.51 2.66
N PRO A 101 -21.50 -4.39 2.76
CA PRO A 101 -22.29 -5.42 3.44
C PRO A 101 -22.31 -6.77 2.72
N GLY A 102 -21.93 -6.80 1.44
CA GLY A 102 -21.85 -8.04 0.67
C GLY A 102 -20.57 -8.84 0.91
N THR A 103 -19.59 -8.30 1.61
CA THR A 103 -18.32 -9.00 1.86
C THR A 103 -18.52 -10.05 2.95
N THR A 104 -18.18 -11.29 2.62
CA THR A 104 -18.36 -12.43 3.52
C THR A 104 -17.05 -12.84 4.18
N ALA A 105 -17.15 -13.70 5.19
CA ALA A 105 -15.96 -14.28 5.81
C ALA A 105 -15.12 -15.05 4.79
N ALA A 106 -15.78 -15.73 3.84
CA ALA A 106 -15.07 -16.43 2.77
C ALA A 106 -14.22 -15.47 1.93
N ASP A 107 -14.77 -14.30 1.60
CA ASP A 107 -14.03 -13.29 0.85
C ASP A 107 -12.77 -12.86 1.60
N VAL A 108 -12.88 -12.62 2.90
CA VAL A 108 -11.77 -12.23 3.74
C VAL A 108 -10.69 -13.32 3.79
N LEU A 109 -11.10 -14.57 3.91
CA LEU A 109 -10.17 -15.70 3.91
C LEU A 109 -9.41 -15.80 2.59
N TRP A 110 -10.07 -15.59 1.45
CA TRP A 110 -9.42 -15.57 0.15
C TRP A 110 -8.42 -14.44 0.04
N ILE A 111 -8.76 -13.26 0.56
CA ILE A 111 -7.85 -12.10 0.59
C ILE A 111 -6.58 -12.45 1.37
N ILE A 112 -6.73 -13.04 2.54
CA ILE A 112 -5.58 -13.44 3.36
C ILE A 112 -4.74 -14.51 2.64
N GLY A 113 -5.39 -15.46 1.98
CA GLY A 113 -4.69 -16.51 1.25
C GLY A 113 -3.89 -16.00 0.06
N ALA A 114 -4.38 -14.97 -0.62
CA ALA A 114 -3.69 -14.36 -1.76
C ALA A 114 -2.58 -13.38 -1.35
N PHE A 115 -2.58 -12.96 -0.11
CA PHE A 115 -1.68 -11.89 0.37
C PHE A 115 -0.20 -12.18 0.13
N PRO A 116 0.33 -13.39 0.40
CA PRO A 116 1.75 -13.66 0.16
C PRO A 116 2.18 -13.47 -1.29
N GLU A 117 1.34 -13.86 -2.24
CA GLU A 117 1.63 -13.70 -3.67
C GLU A 117 1.67 -12.23 -4.07
N GLU A 118 0.74 -11.44 -3.56
CA GLU A 118 0.70 -10.01 -3.85
C GLU A 118 1.94 -9.31 -3.30
N ILE A 119 2.38 -9.68 -2.10
CA ILE A 119 3.59 -9.11 -1.50
C ILE A 119 4.83 -9.52 -2.29
N ALA A 120 4.91 -10.77 -2.74
CA ALA A 120 6.03 -11.22 -3.55
C ALA A 120 6.12 -10.44 -4.86
N ALA A 121 5.00 -10.18 -5.51
CA ALA A 121 4.95 -9.40 -6.74
C ALA A 121 5.41 -7.96 -6.51
N LEU A 122 4.99 -7.35 -5.41
CA LEU A 122 5.39 -6.00 -5.06
C LEU A 122 6.89 -5.89 -4.79
N ARG A 123 7.45 -6.85 -4.06
CA ARG A 123 8.89 -6.89 -3.78
C ARG A 123 9.71 -7.04 -5.04
N LYS A 124 9.23 -7.86 -5.97
CA LYS A 124 9.86 -8.03 -7.27
C LYS A 124 9.92 -6.72 -8.05
N TYR A 125 8.82 -5.99 -8.04
CA TYR A 125 8.77 -4.68 -8.68
C TYR A 125 9.72 -3.69 -8.01
N SER A 126 9.75 -3.61 -6.71
CA SER A 126 10.62 -2.71 -5.96
C SER A 126 12.09 -3.00 -6.23
N ALA A 127 12.47 -4.27 -6.27
CA ALA A 127 13.84 -4.67 -6.60
C ALA A 127 14.22 -4.26 -8.01
N HIS A 128 13.30 -4.40 -8.95
CA HIS A 128 13.53 -4.00 -10.34
C HIS A 128 13.76 -2.49 -10.46
N VAL A 129 12.92 -1.71 -9.80
CA VAL A 129 13.05 -0.24 -9.81
C VAL A 129 14.38 0.19 -9.19
N GLU A 130 14.78 -0.42 -8.09
CA GLU A 130 16.05 -0.10 -7.44
C GLU A 130 17.23 -0.42 -8.34
N LYS A 131 17.18 -1.55 -9.04
CA LYS A 131 18.21 -1.93 -9.98
C LYS A 131 18.36 -0.92 -11.11
N LEU A 132 17.24 -0.47 -11.66
CA LEU A 132 17.24 0.57 -12.69
C LEU A 132 17.83 1.87 -12.18
N ARG A 133 17.50 2.24 -10.96
CA ARG A 133 18.00 3.48 -10.35
C ARG A 133 19.51 3.41 -10.16
N GLN A 134 20.04 2.29 -9.72
CA GLN A 134 21.48 2.08 -9.58
C GLN A 134 22.19 2.21 -10.93
N ASN A 135 21.63 1.64 -11.98
CA ASN A 135 22.20 1.74 -13.32
C ASN A 135 22.26 3.18 -13.81
N ILE A 136 21.25 3.98 -13.51
CA ILE A 136 21.22 5.37 -13.89
C ILE A 136 22.27 6.18 -13.15
N LYS A 137 22.52 5.87 -11.88
CA LYS A 137 23.47 6.58 -11.04
C LYS A 137 24.93 6.18 -11.27
N ALA A 138 25.16 5.07 -11.95
CA ALA A 138 26.52 4.58 -12.18
C ALA A 138 27.27 5.53 -13.10
N PRO A 139 28.40 6.13 -12.64
CA PRO A 139 29.12 7.10 -13.44
C PRO A 139 29.75 6.51 -14.69
N ALA A 140 29.89 5.20 -14.72
CA ALA A 140 30.50 4.51 -15.83
C ALA A 140 29.51 4.11 -16.91
N VAL A 141 28.30 4.60 -16.86
CA VAL A 141 27.29 4.26 -17.86
C VAL A 141 27.09 5.43 -18.81
N PRO A 142 28.05 5.71 -19.68
CA PRO A 142 27.87 6.72 -20.69
C PRO A 142 27.00 6.20 -21.82
N LYS A 143 26.84 4.90 -21.89
CA LYS A 143 26.17 4.29 -23.00
C LYS A 143 24.69 4.17 -22.73
N VAL A 144 23.96 4.75 -23.62
CA VAL A 144 22.54 4.56 -23.65
C VAL A 144 22.26 3.12 -24.07
N LEU A 145 21.49 2.39 -23.27
CA LEU A 145 21.08 1.06 -23.65
C LEU A 145 20.28 1.12 -24.94
N PRO A 146 20.38 0.07 -25.78
CA PRO A 146 19.52 -0.01 -26.95
C PRO A 146 18.06 0.16 -26.55
N LYS A 147 17.31 0.87 -27.38
CA LYS A 147 15.93 1.18 -27.07
C LYS A 147 15.10 -0.06 -26.74
N ALA A 148 15.33 -1.15 -27.48
CA ALA A 148 14.61 -2.39 -27.23
C ALA A 148 14.87 -2.96 -25.84
N GLU A 149 16.12 -2.88 -25.37
CA GLU A 149 16.46 -3.37 -24.04
C GLU A 149 15.87 -2.48 -22.94
N ARG A 150 15.87 -1.16 -23.15
CA ARG A 150 15.26 -0.25 -22.20
C ARG A 150 13.76 -0.47 -22.12
N ASP A 151 13.11 -0.68 -23.25
CA ASP A 151 11.68 -0.93 -23.29
C ASP A 151 11.34 -2.24 -22.57
N LYS A 152 12.13 -3.30 -22.77
CA LYS A 152 11.95 -4.55 -22.04
C LYS A 152 12.10 -4.37 -20.55
N THR A 153 13.09 -3.59 -20.14
CA THR A 153 13.37 -3.35 -18.74
C THR A 153 12.24 -2.57 -18.07
N ILE A 154 11.62 -1.68 -18.80
CA ILE A 154 10.53 -0.85 -18.27
C ILE A 154 9.21 -1.61 -18.24
N VAL A 155 8.96 -2.43 -19.25
CA VAL A 155 7.69 -3.14 -19.38
C VAL A 155 7.59 -4.34 -18.45
N ASP A 156 8.70 -5.01 -18.22
CA ASP A 156 8.77 -6.17 -17.33
C ASP A 156 8.75 -5.73 -15.86
#